data_febd53b7f9eeb4ee42a843824aeb6bed
#
_entry.id   febd53b7f9eeb4ee42a843824aeb6bed
#
_cell.length_a   1.000
_cell.length_b   1.000
_cell.length_c   1.000
_cell.angle_alpha   90.00
_cell.angle_beta   90.00
_cell.angle_gamma   90.00
#
_symmetry.space_group_name_H-M   'P 1'
#
loop_
_entity.id
_entity.type
_entity.pdbx_description
1 polymer ?
#
loop_
_entity_poly.entity_id
_entity_poly.type
_entity_poly.pdbx_seq_one_letter_code
_entity_poly.pdbx_strand_id
1 'polypeptide(L)'
;IDRLTSPLPNIQAEVKAGRLGVFWHTQGSGKSYSMVFLTEKILRKVSQNYSFVLVTDRTELDDQISKTYADCGKSSRLSDQVVSGQQLKQKLSAGNQPYIFTMVHKYNQWVKEPYSRRDNIIVISDEAHRSQYGDLANNMRAALPNAKFLGFTGTPLMNSPEDQATKDWFGDYVSIYNFQRAIA
;
A
#
# COMPACT_ATOMS: atom_id res chain seq x y z
N ILE A 1 8.78 -9.01 3.95
CA ILE A 1 8.78 -9.39 5.36
C ILE A 1 10.13 -9.10 5.96
N ASP A 2 11.21 -9.51 5.34
CA ASP A 2 12.56 -9.35 5.85
C ASP A 2 12.89 -7.92 6.27
N ARG A 3 12.33 -6.91 5.61
CA ARG A 3 12.48 -5.51 6.07
C ARG A 3 11.80 -5.24 7.40
N LEU A 4 10.60 -5.77 7.66
CA LEU A 4 9.87 -5.56 8.91
C LEU A 4 10.54 -6.22 10.13
N THR A 5 11.32 -7.27 9.89
CA THR A 5 11.99 -8.06 10.93
C THR A 5 13.52 -7.94 10.89
N SER A 6 14.06 -7.11 9.99
CA SER A 6 15.50 -6.96 9.79
C SER A 6 16.18 -6.32 11.00
N PRO A 7 17.29 -6.88 11.49
CA PRO A 7 18.11 -6.26 12.52
C PRO A 7 19.06 -5.17 11.96
N LEU A 8 19.16 -5.00 10.62
CA LEU A 8 20.09 -4.07 10.01
C LEU A 8 19.66 -2.61 10.23
N PRO A 9 20.55 -1.74 10.78
CA PRO A 9 20.19 -0.37 11.14
C PRO A 9 19.66 0.49 9.99
N ASN A 10 20.24 0.34 8.79
CA ASN A 10 19.78 1.06 7.59
C ASN A 10 18.35 0.64 7.19
N ILE A 11 18.03 -0.65 7.26
CA ILE A 11 16.68 -1.16 6.97
C ILE A 11 15.70 -0.69 8.04
N GLN A 12 16.09 -0.73 9.32
CA GLN A 12 15.26 -0.21 10.42
C GLN A 12 14.98 1.29 10.26
N ALA A 13 15.96 2.08 9.82
CA ALA A 13 15.78 3.50 9.54
C ALA A 13 14.75 3.74 8.43
N GLU A 14 14.80 2.96 7.34
CA GLU A 14 13.81 3.01 6.26
C GLU A 14 12.41 2.66 6.75
N VAL A 15 12.27 1.57 7.50
CA VAL A 15 10.98 1.13 8.06
C VAL A 15 10.44 2.15 9.06
N LYS A 16 11.31 2.75 9.89
CA LYS A 16 10.93 3.84 10.82
C LYS A 16 10.50 5.10 10.08
N ALA A 17 11.11 5.39 8.93
CA ALA A 17 10.69 6.47 8.04
C ALA A 17 9.40 6.13 7.25
N GLY A 18 8.81 4.96 7.48
CA GLY A 18 7.58 4.51 6.82
C GLY A 18 7.81 3.98 5.41
N ARG A 19 9.01 3.60 5.02
CA ARG A 19 9.35 3.11 3.67
C ARG A 19 9.61 1.61 3.67
N LEU A 20 8.73 0.83 3.03
CA LEU A 20 8.88 -0.62 2.91
C LEU A 20 9.45 -1.06 1.56
N GLY A 21 9.40 -0.20 0.55
CA GLY A 21 9.94 -0.44 -0.77
C GLY A 21 8.89 -0.53 -1.87
N VAL A 22 9.35 -0.86 -3.08
CA VAL A 22 8.53 -0.96 -4.28
C VAL A 22 8.62 -2.37 -4.87
N PHE A 23 7.47 -2.93 -5.22
CA PHE A 23 7.35 -4.13 -6.05
C PHE A 23 7.09 -3.73 -7.49
N TRP A 24 8.04 -4.04 -8.36
CA TRP A 24 7.84 -3.94 -9.80
C TRP A 24 7.41 -5.30 -10.36
N HIS A 25 6.14 -5.41 -10.69
CA HIS A 25 5.56 -6.58 -11.33
C HIS A 25 4.82 -6.13 -12.59
N THR A 26 5.17 -6.67 -13.74
CA THR A 26 4.54 -6.32 -15.02
C THR A 26 3.02 -6.50 -14.97
N GLN A 27 2.31 -5.73 -15.79
CA GLN A 27 0.86 -5.86 -15.89
C GLN A 27 0.48 -7.29 -16.31
N GLY A 28 -0.57 -7.85 -15.71
CA GLY A 28 -0.97 -9.25 -15.94
C GLY A 28 -0.18 -10.31 -15.15
N SER A 29 0.85 -9.94 -14.38
CA SER A 29 1.71 -10.88 -13.63
C SER A 29 1.10 -11.38 -12.30
N GLY A 30 -0.18 -11.10 -12.04
CA GLY A 30 -0.83 -11.50 -10.79
C GLY A 30 -0.54 -10.61 -9.59
N LYS A 31 -0.31 -9.30 -9.80
CA LYS A 31 -0.05 -8.31 -8.72
C LYS A 31 -1.05 -8.42 -7.56
N SER A 32 -2.36 -8.51 -7.85
CA SER A 32 -3.40 -8.60 -6.81
C SER A 32 -3.24 -9.83 -5.93
N TYR A 33 -2.90 -10.98 -6.50
CA TYR A 33 -2.59 -12.18 -5.72
C TYR A 33 -1.30 -12.03 -4.91
N SER A 34 -0.29 -11.38 -5.47
CA SER A 34 0.95 -11.06 -4.72
C SER A 34 0.67 -10.19 -3.50
N MET A 35 -0.26 -9.23 -3.60
CA MET A 35 -0.72 -8.42 -2.47
C MET A 35 -1.42 -9.28 -1.40
N VAL A 36 -2.34 -10.18 -1.80
CA VAL A 36 -3.00 -11.11 -0.88
C VAL A 36 -1.97 -11.97 -0.14
N PHE A 37 -1.07 -12.62 -0.87
CA PHE A 37 -0.04 -13.48 -0.26
C PHE A 37 0.90 -12.71 0.68
N LEU A 38 1.28 -11.49 0.31
CA LEU A 38 2.13 -10.63 1.14
C LEU A 38 1.44 -10.26 2.45
N THR A 39 0.20 -9.77 2.40
CA THR A 39 -0.55 -9.37 3.58
C THR A 39 -0.80 -10.55 4.51
N GLU A 40 -1.20 -11.69 3.97
CA GLU A 40 -1.37 -12.93 4.74
C GLU A 40 -0.06 -13.42 5.38
N LYS A 41 1.04 -13.33 4.64
CA LYS A 41 2.35 -13.71 5.17
C LYS A 41 2.79 -12.78 6.31
N ILE A 42 2.49 -11.48 6.22
CA ILE A 42 2.75 -10.52 7.30
C ILE A 42 1.92 -10.87 8.54
N LEU A 43 0.61 -11.09 8.38
CA LEU A 43 -0.27 -11.47 9.49
C LEU A 43 0.18 -12.75 10.19
N ARG A 44 0.64 -13.75 9.44
CA ARG A 44 1.07 -15.03 10.02
C ARG A 44 2.47 -15.03 10.62
N LYS A 45 3.40 -14.22 10.08
CA LYS A 45 4.83 -14.31 10.41
C LYS A 45 5.36 -13.12 11.22
N VAL A 46 4.69 -11.97 11.18
CA VAL A 46 5.13 -10.76 11.88
C VAL A 46 4.19 -10.45 13.03
N SER A 47 2.93 -10.15 12.74
CA SER A 47 1.91 -9.89 13.76
C SER A 47 0.51 -9.91 13.15
N GLN A 48 -0.45 -10.49 13.86
CA GLN A 48 -1.86 -10.49 13.48
C GLN A 48 -2.55 -9.12 13.65
N ASN A 49 -1.88 -8.14 14.28
CA ASN A 49 -2.45 -6.84 14.59
C ASN A 49 -2.29 -5.80 13.46
N TYR A 50 -1.69 -6.16 12.32
CA TYR A 50 -1.57 -5.25 11.20
C TYR A 50 -2.92 -4.98 10.53
N SER A 51 -3.14 -3.71 10.15
CA SER A 51 -4.19 -3.29 9.23
C SER A 51 -3.56 -2.88 7.89
N PHE A 52 -4.16 -3.31 6.78
CA PHE A 52 -3.71 -2.99 5.43
C PHE A 52 -4.71 -2.04 4.78
N VAL A 53 -4.19 -0.93 4.28
CA VAL A 53 -4.96 0.05 3.48
C VAL A 53 -4.51 -0.10 2.03
N LEU A 54 -5.36 -0.67 1.19
CA LEU A 54 -5.09 -0.86 -0.22
C LEU A 54 -5.64 0.34 -0.98
N VAL A 55 -4.73 1.07 -1.61
CA VAL A 55 -5.02 2.35 -2.28
C VAL A 55 -4.86 2.19 -3.78
N THR A 56 -5.88 2.55 -4.52
CA THR A 56 -5.90 2.55 -5.98
C THR A 56 -6.24 3.94 -6.53
N ASP A 57 -5.98 4.16 -7.81
CA ASP A 57 -6.34 5.40 -8.50
C ASP A 57 -7.64 5.29 -9.29
N ARG A 58 -8.11 4.07 -9.58
CA ARG A 58 -9.27 3.78 -10.43
C ARG A 58 -10.24 2.82 -9.78
N THR A 59 -11.51 3.04 -10.05
CA THR A 59 -12.60 2.19 -9.53
C THR A 59 -12.47 0.75 -9.98
N GLU A 60 -12.13 0.52 -11.25
CA GLU A 60 -11.98 -0.84 -11.79
C GLU A 60 -10.88 -1.63 -11.10
N LEU A 61 -9.78 -0.95 -10.72
CA LEU A 61 -8.68 -1.58 -9.97
C LEU A 61 -9.07 -1.85 -8.52
N ASP A 62 -9.79 -0.94 -7.87
CA ASP A 62 -10.33 -1.13 -6.53
C ASP A 62 -11.27 -2.34 -6.48
N ASP A 63 -12.18 -2.44 -7.44
CA ASP A 63 -13.08 -3.58 -7.58
C ASP A 63 -12.34 -4.90 -7.85
N GLN A 64 -11.32 -4.87 -8.71
CA GLN A 64 -10.52 -6.06 -9.02
C GLN A 64 -9.73 -6.54 -7.80
N ILE A 65 -9.08 -5.64 -7.07
CA ILE A 65 -8.28 -5.99 -5.89
C ILE A 65 -9.21 -6.49 -4.78
N SER A 66 -10.27 -5.76 -4.46
CA SER A 66 -11.22 -6.15 -3.41
C SER A 66 -11.90 -7.49 -3.73
N LYS A 67 -12.23 -7.76 -5.01
CA LYS A 67 -12.72 -9.06 -5.47
C LYS A 67 -11.70 -10.17 -5.24
N THR A 68 -10.43 -9.94 -5.61
CA THR A 68 -9.37 -10.95 -5.41
C THR A 68 -9.23 -11.33 -3.93
N TYR A 69 -9.29 -10.35 -3.02
CA TYR A 69 -9.26 -10.63 -1.58
C TYR A 69 -10.50 -11.39 -1.11
N ALA A 70 -11.68 -11.05 -1.61
CA ALA A 70 -12.93 -11.74 -1.28
C ALA A 70 -12.92 -13.19 -1.80
N ASP A 71 -12.51 -13.41 -3.04
CA ASP A 71 -12.40 -14.75 -3.65
C ASP A 71 -11.39 -15.65 -2.91
N CYS A 72 -10.38 -15.04 -2.27
CA CYS A 72 -9.44 -15.71 -1.37
C CYS A 72 -9.99 -15.87 0.07
N GLY A 73 -11.24 -15.47 0.35
CA GLY A 73 -11.86 -15.57 1.67
C GLY A 73 -11.24 -14.64 2.72
N LYS A 74 -10.63 -13.51 2.30
CA LYS A 74 -9.90 -12.59 3.19
C LYS A 74 -10.63 -11.30 3.49
N SER A 75 -11.65 -10.97 2.72
CA SER A 75 -12.39 -9.71 2.82
C SER A 75 -13.87 -9.94 2.60
N SER A 76 -14.70 -9.13 3.23
CA SER A 76 -16.10 -8.95 2.87
C SER A 76 -16.21 -7.71 1.99
N ARG A 77 -16.41 -7.88 0.68
CA ARG A 77 -16.41 -6.80 -0.32
C ARG A 77 -17.16 -5.54 0.13
N LEU A 78 -18.34 -5.72 0.72
CA LEU A 78 -19.22 -4.61 1.10
C LEU A 78 -18.75 -3.85 2.35
N SER A 79 -18.14 -4.55 3.30
CA SER A 79 -17.72 -3.93 4.56
C SER A 79 -16.36 -3.26 4.50
N ASP A 80 -15.49 -3.69 3.59
CA ASP A 80 -14.08 -3.30 3.57
C ASP A 80 -13.79 -2.17 2.58
N GLN A 81 -14.63 -1.98 1.56
CA GLN A 81 -14.55 -0.82 0.66
C GLN A 81 -15.03 0.47 1.33
N VAL A 82 -14.39 1.58 0.96
CA VAL A 82 -14.66 2.91 1.50
C VAL A 82 -15.30 3.79 0.43
N VAL A 83 -16.49 4.31 0.73
CA VAL A 83 -17.23 5.18 -0.20
C VAL A 83 -16.97 6.68 0.05
N SER A 84 -16.48 7.08 1.23
CA SER A 84 -16.22 8.49 1.56
C SER A 84 -15.00 8.67 2.46
N GLY A 85 -14.39 9.87 2.44
CA GLY A 85 -13.27 10.22 3.34
C GLY A 85 -13.66 10.15 4.82
N GLN A 86 -14.92 10.46 5.17
CA GLN A 86 -15.41 10.33 6.55
C GLN A 86 -15.46 8.86 7.00
N GLN A 87 -15.94 7.97 6.14
CA GLN A 87 -15.95 6.53 6.41
C GLN A 87 -14.53 5.98 6.55
N LEU A 88 -13.60 6.46 5.71
CA LEU A 88 -12.18 6.11 5.81
C LEU A 88 -11.62 6.48 7.19
N LYS A 89 -11.85 7.72 7.64
CA LYS A 89 -11.45 8.18 8.97
C LYS A 89 -12.03 7.31 10.08
N GLN A 90 -13.32 6.97 10.02
CA GLN A 90 -13.98 6.11 11.00
C GLN A 90 -13.36 4.71 11.07
N LYS A 91 -13.15 4.06 9.91
CA LYS A 91 -12.54 2.72 9.85
C LYS A 91 -11.10 2.71 10.38
N LEU A 92 -10.30 3.70 10.03
CA LEU A 92 -8.92 3.84 10.49
C LEU A 92 -8.84 4.12 12.00
N SER A 93 -9.77 4.91 12.52
CA SER A 93 -9.86 5.21 13.96
C SER A 93 -10.33 4.01 14.77
N ALA A 94 -11.28 3.23 14.27
CA ALA A 94 -11.82 2.04 14.94
C ALA A 94 -10.78 0.91 15.11
N GLY A 95 -9.87 0.77 14.14
CA GLY A 95 -8.71 -0.11 14.25
C GLY A 95 -8.99 -1.62 14.28
N ASN A 96 -10.19 -2.05 13.95
CA ASN A 96 -10.65 -3.45 14.06
C ASN A 96 -10.73 -4.18 12.70
N GLN A 97 -10.35 -3.52 11.61
CA GLN A 97 -10.40 -4.12 10.27
C GLN A 97 -9.00 -4.45 9.77
N PRO A 98 -8.74 -5.70 9.35
CA PRO A 98 -7.46 -6.08 8.77
C PRO A 98 -7.27 -5.49 7.36
N TYR A 99 -8.33 -5.28 6.60
CA TYR A 99 -8.27 -4.77 5.24
C TYR A 99 -9.22 -3.59 5.06
N ILE A 100 -8.74 -2.54 4.38
CA ILE A 100 -9.52 -1.36 3.98
C ILE A 100 -9.14 -1.06 2.52
N PHE A 101 -10.13 -1.09 1.62
CA PHE A 101 -9.95 -0.74 0.21
C PHE A 101 -10.44 0.68 -0.01
N THR A 102 -9.61 1.51 -0.64
CA THR A 102 -9.91 2.92 -0.84
C THR A 102 -9.24 3.46 -2.09
N MET A 103 -9.82 4.50 -2.65
CA MET A 103 -9.22 5.22 -3.75
C MET A 103 -8.44 6.45 -3.24
N VAL A 104 -7.35 6.78 -3.91
CA VAL A 104 -6.46 7.89 -3.51
C VAL A 104 -7.20 9.23 -3.39
N HIS A 105 -8.21 9.48 -4.24
CA HIS A 105 -8.99 10.71 -4.19
C HIS A 105 -9.87 10.88 -2.94
N LYS A 106 -9.99 9.85 -2.08
CA LYS A 106 -10.63 10.01 -0.76
C LYS A 106 -9.77 10.80 0.22
N TYR A 107 -8.49 11.05 -0.12
CA TYR A 107 -7.58 11.95 0.59
C TYR A 107 -7.53 13.37 0.00
N ASN A 108 -8.56 13.80 -0.73
CA ASN A 108 -8.60 15.11 -1.40
C ASN A 108 -8.82 16.30 -0.45
N GLN A 109 -9.10 16.05 0.81
CA GLN A 109 -9.27 17.11 1.80
C GLN A 109 -7.99 17.31 2.60
N TRP A 110 -7.66 18.57 2.87
CA TRP A 110 -6.57 18.89 3.78
C TRP A 110 -6.79 18.25 5.16
N VAL A 111 -5.82 17.46 5.58
CA VAL A 111 -5.89 16.72 6.84
C VAL A 111 -5.43 17.62 7.98
N LYS A 112 -6.38 18.16 8.77
CA LYS A 112 -6.08 18.97 9.97
C LYS A 112 -5.55 18.12 11.12
N GLU A 113 -6.08 16.91 11.27
CA GLU A 113 -5.69 15.95 12.32
C GLU A 113 -5.55 14.56 11.71
N PRO A 114 -4.55 13.78 12.14
CA PRO A 114 -4.37 12.40 11.69
C PRO A 114 -5.65 11.56 11.88
N TYR A 115 -5.95 10.72 10.90
CA TYR A 115 -7.05 9.75 11.01
C TYR A 115 -6.68 8.61 11.96
N SER A 116 -5.39 8.24 11.99
CA SER A 116 -4.85 7.27 12.94
C SER A 116 -3.36 7.52 13.17
N ARG A 117 -2.92 7.35 14.42
CA ARG A 117 -1.49 7.40 14.81
C ARG A 117 -0.89 6.02 15.03
N ARG A 118 -1.62 4.96 14.66
CA ARG A 118 -1.15 3.57 14.77
C ARG A 118 0.06 3.34 13.87
N ASP A 119 1.05 2.62 14.38
CA ASP A 119 2.28 2.22 13.67
C ASP A 119 2.19 0.83 13.02
N ASN A 120 1.09 0.11 13.28
CA ASN A 120 0.78 -1.19 12.70
C ASN A 120 -0.19 -1.09 11.49
N ILE A 121 -0.14 0.02 10.77
CA ILE A 121 -0.83 0.21 9.49
C ILE A 121 0.18 0.11 8.36
N ILE A 122 -0.12 -0.70 7.35
CA ILE A 122 0.62 -0.76 6.09
C ILE A 122 -0.28 -0.28 4.96
N VAL A 123 0.14 0.79 4.31
CA VAL A 123 -0.52 1.31 3.11
C VAL A 123 0.13 0.65 1.89
N ILE A 124 -0.67 -0.02 1.08
CA ILE A 124 -0.26 -0.65 -0.17
C ILE A 124 -0.87 0.16 -1.31
N SER A 125 -0.03 0.85 -2.08
CA SER A 125 -0.46 1.65 -3.21
C SER A 125 -0.23 0.90 -4.52
N ASP A 126 -1.29 0.66 -5.28
CA ASP A 126 -1.17 0.18 -6.65
C ASP A 126 -0.86 1.36 -7.58
N GLU A 127 -0.13 1.11 -8.67
CA GLU A 127 0.37 2.11 -9.61
C GLU A 127 1.16 3.25 -8.94
N ALA A 128 2.09 2.89 -8.06
CA ALA A 128 2.88 3.79 -7.22
C ALA A 128 3.69 4.87 -7.99
N HIS A 129 3.93 4.68 -9.30
CA HIS A 129 4.73 5.56 -10.15
C HIS A 129 3.99 6.82 -10.64
N ARG A 130 2.70 6.96 -10.38
CA ARG A 130 1.92 8.08 -10.92
C ARG A 130 2.16 9.36 -10.14
N SER A 131 2.74 10.35 -10.83
CA SER A 131 3.01 11.71 -10.33
C SER A 131 1.75 12.48 -9.88
N GLN A 132 0.55 11.96 -10.18
CA GLN A 132 -0.73 12.54 -9.77
C GLN A 132 -0.99 12.49 -8.25
N TYR A 133 -0.11 11.83 -7.49
CA TYR A 133 -0.26 11.67 -6.05
C TYR A 133 0.28 12.85 -5.21
N GLY A 134 0.91 13.89 -5.76
CA GLY A 134 1.57 14.95 -5.02
C GLY A 134 0.85 15.39 -3.74
N ASP A 135 -0.22 16.18 -3.86
CA ASP A 135 -0.98 16.64 -2.71
C ASP A 135 -1.78 15.52 -2.02
N LEU A 136 -2.32 14.59 -2.79
CA LEU A 136 -3.07 13.45 -2.25
C LEU A 136 -2.17 12.51 -1.44
N ALA A 137 -0.94 12.28 -1.89
CA ALA A 137 0.04 11.52 -1.16
C ALA A 137 0.45 12.21 0.14
N ASN A 138 0.68 13.54 0.10
CA ASN A 138 0.97 14.33 1.29
C ASN A 138 -0.18 14.26 2.31
N ASN A 139 -1.42 14.38 1.84
CA ASN A 139 -2.60 14.23 2.69
C ASN A 139 -2.71 12.82 3.29
N MET A 140 -2.38 11.79 2.52
CA MET A 140 -2.38 10.41 3.00
C MET A 140 -1.32 10.20 4.10
N ARG A 141 -0.12 10.74 3.95
CA ARG A 141 0.89 10.73 5.02
C ARG A 141 0.47 11.54 6.24
N ALA A 142 -0.14 12.70 6.04
CA ALA A 142 -0.66 13.50 7.15
C ALA A 142 -1.80 12.79 7.89
N ALA A 143 -2.64 12.02 7.16
CA ALA A 143 -3.69 11.19 7.74
C ALA A 143 -3.13 10.00 8.54
N LEU A 144 -2.00 9.44 8.11
CA LEU A 144 -1.40 8.22 8.67
C LEU A 144 0.11 8.41 8.91
N PRO A 145 0.52 9.28 9.85
CA PRO A 145 1.91 9.70 10.01
C PRO A 145 2.86 8.59 10.45
N ASN A 146 2.36 7.54 11.10
CA ASN A 146 3.15 6.41 11.58
C ASN A 146 2.98 5.14 10.72
N ALA A 147 2.18 5.20 9.66
CA ALA A 147 1.99 4.08 8.76
C ALA A 147 3.25 3.79 7.93
N LYS A 148 3.35 2.56 7.47
CA LYS A 148 4.39 2.11 6.55
C LYS A 148 3.81 2.01 5.15
N PHE A 149 4.57 2.46 4.15
CA PHE A 149 4.11 2.58 2.77
C PHE A 149 4.85 1.59 1.87
N LEU A 150 4.10 0.88 1.06
CA LEU A 150 4.58 -0.11 0.11
C LEU A 150 3.97 0.19 -1.26
N GLY A 151 4.81 0.31 -2.28
CA GLY A 151 4.38 0.57 -3.65
C GLY A 151 4.31 -0.71 -4.48
N PHE A 152 3.29 -0.84 -5.33
CA PHE A 152 3.25 -1.76 -6.45
C PHE A 152 3.20 -0.96 -7.75
N THR A 153 3.92 -1.40 -8.76
CA THR A 153 3.90 -0.78 -10.09
C THR A 153 4.04 -1.81 -11.19
N GLY A 154 3.33 -1.61 -12.30
CA GLY A 154 3.46 -2.41 -13.52
C GLY A 154 4.50 -1.85 -14.50
N THR A 155 4.75 -0.54 -14.44
CA THR A 155 5.59 0.21 -15.37
C THR A 155 6.51 1.16 -14.62
N PRO A 156 7.69 0.71 -14.16
CA PRO A 156 8.63 1.62 -13.54
C PRO A 156 9.22 2.57 -14.58
N LEU A 157 9.34 3.81 -14.21
CA LEU A 157 9.97 4.85 -15.03
C LEU A 157 11.46 4.96 -14.66
N MET A 158 12.21 3.86 -14.84
CA MET A 158 13.61 3.72 -14.43
C MET A 158 14.46 4.92 -14.83
N ASN A 159 15.22 5.46 -13.85
CA ASN A 159 16.10 6.62 -14.02
C ASN A 159 15.41 7.93 -14.42
N SER A 160 14.13 8.07 -14.22
CA SER A 160 13.40 9.32 -14.40
C SER A 160 13.24 10.08 -13.07
N PRO A 161 12.89 11.38 -13.11
CA PRO A 161 12.51 12.12 -11.89
C PRO A 161 11.36 11.46 -11.12
N GLU A 162 10.42 10.86 -11.81
CA GLU A 162 9.28 10.15 -11.22
C GLU A 162 9.71 8.86 -10.51
N ASP A 163 10.74 8.16 -11.02
CA ASP A 163 11.34 7.01 -10.34
C ASP A 163 11.96 7.42 -9.01
N GLN A 164 12.70 8.54 -9.00
CA GLN A 164 13.27 9.07 -7.77
C GLN A 164 12.18 9.47 -6.78
N ALA A 165 11.13 10.16 -7.22
CA ALA A 165 9.99 10.50 -6.37
C ALA A 165 9.30 9.26 -5.80
N THR A 166 9.17 8.19 -6.58
CA THR A 166 8.61 6.91 -6.10
C THR A 166 9.49 6.29 -5.01
N LYS A 167 10.82 6.29 -5.21
CA LYS A 167 11.78 5.80 -4.20
C LYS A 167 11.80 6.65 -2.94
N ASP A 168 11.70 7.95 -3.05
CA ASP A 168 11.63 8.87 -1.92
C ASP A 168 10.39 8.61 -1.06
N TRP A 169 9.30 8.17 -1.69
CA TRP A 169 8.05 7.84 -1.00
C TRP A 169 8.03 6.45 -0.37
N PHE A 170 8.40 5.44 -1.12
CA PHE A 170 8.23 4.04 -0.73
C PHE A 170 9.53 3.36 -0.34
N GLY A 171 10.69 3.92 -0.71
CA GLY A 171 12.00 3.27 -0.63
C GLY A 171 12.36 2.55 -1.93
N ASP A 172 13.50 1.87 -1.92
CA ASP A 172 14.04 1.15 -3.08
C ASP A 172 13.16 -0.02 -3.54
N TYR A 173 13.43 -0.50 -4.76
CA TYR A 173 12.82 -1.72 -5.28
C TYR A 173 13.23 -2.94 -4.46
N VAL A 174 12.25 -3.65 -3.92
CA VAL A 174 12.43 -4.87 -3.12
C VAL A 174 12.11 -6.15 -3.89
N SER A 175 11.41 -6.03 -5.01
CA SER A 175 11.13 -7.13 -5.93
C SER A 175 10.98 -6.59 -7.34
N ILE A 176 11.63 -7.26 -8.28
CA ILE A 176 11.55 -6.95 -9.72
C ILE A 176 11.16 -8.23 -10.44
N TYR A 177 9.94 -8.26 -10.97
CA TYR A 177 9.42 -9.31 -11.82
C TYR A 177 9.03 -8.71 -13.17
N ASN A 178 10.03 -8.59 -14.06
CA ASN A 178 9.85 -8.04 -15.39
C ASN A 178 9.52 -9.14 -16.42
N PHE A 179 9.17 -8.71 -17.64
CA PHE A 179 8.80 -9.61 -18.73
C PHE A 179 9.88 -10.65 -19.05
N GLN A 180 11.17 -10.29 -18.95
CA GLN A 180 12.29 -11.22 -19.20
C GLN A 180 12.34 -12.37 -18.19
N ARG A 181 12.00 -12.09 -16.91
CA ARG A 181 11.90 -13.12 -15.86
C ARG A 181 10.62 -13.93 -15.94
N ALA A 182 9.59 -13.41 -16.62
CA ALA A 182 8.31 -14.11 -16.78
C ALA A 182 8.38 -15.18 -17.90
N ILE A 183 9.33 -15.06 -18.83
CA ILE A 183 9.50 -15.96 -19.98
C ILE A 183 10.60 -17.03 -19.72
N ALA A 184 11.46 -16.80 -18.76
CA ALA A 184 12.51 -17.73 -18.35
C ALA A 184 11.99 -18.80 -17.39
#